data_54a160262483d96d4a6ea73701491b00
#
_entry.id   54a160262483d96d4a6ea73701491b00
#
_cell.length_a   1.000
_cell.length_b   1.000
_cell.length_c   1.000
_cell.angle_alpha   90.00
_cell.angle_beta   90.00
_cell.angle_gamma   90.00
#
_symmetry.space_group_name_H-M   'P 1'
#
loop_
_entity.id
_entity.type
_entity.pdbx_description
1 polymer ?
#
loop_
_entity_poly.entity_id
_entity_poly.type
_entity_poly.pdbx_seq_one_letter_code
_entity_poly.pdbx_strand_id
1 'polypeptide(L)'
;MFQELNSPAQLLLQFMEQMIEDDVLYLSHIESETEKMEENIGSGGSTDFFPLLTKRRQKLSELNAYYEQLTDIGELFQSRACSPFANDTQDWDKFTHRVERLQNHVKLLRENMLQLRELYQSMQDARQNKIMGILTIVTTFFLPLTLITGWYGM
;
A
#
# COMPACT_ATOMS: atom_id res chain seq x y z
N MET A 1 26.85 5.29 28.68
CA MET A 1 27.56 4.03 28.92
C MET A 1 27.92 3.51 27.54
N PHE A 2 29.08 3.94 27.02
CA PHE A 2 29.56 3.55 25.69
C PHE A 2 30.10 2.13 25.80
N GLN A 3 29.37 1.14 25.31
CA GLN A 3 29.90 -0.19 25.07
C GLN A 3 30.98 -0.08 24.01
N GLU A 4 32.10 -0.69 24.26
CA GLU A 4 33.26 -0.73 23.38
C GLU A 4 32.85 -1.23 21.99
N LEU A 5 32.79 -0.33 21.04
CA LEU A 5 32.53 -0.60 19.60
C LEU A 5 33.81 -1.22 19.03
N ASN A 6 33.92 -2.54 19.15
CA ASN A 6 35.14 -3.27 18.79
C ASN A 6 35.28 -3.56 17.27
N SER A 7 34.31 -3.20 16.44
CA SER A 7 34.37 -3.48 15.00
C SER A 7 33.66 -2.41 14.15
N PRO A 8 34.22 -2.00 13.00
CA PRO A 8 33.53 -1.14 12.04
C PRO A 8 32.20 -1.71 11.56
N ALA A 9 32.06 -3.04 11.52
CA ALA A 9 30.83 -3.72 11.14
C ALA A 9 29.71 -3.53 12.18
N GLN A 10 30.04 -3.50 13.46
CA GLN A 10 29.08 -3.23 14.54
C GLN A 10 28.60 -1.77 14.53
N LEU A 11 29.47 -0.83 14.21
CA LEU A 11 29.09 0.58 14.02
C LEU A 11 28.10 0.73 12.88
N LEU A 12 28.38 0.08 11.76
CA LEU A 12 27.50 0.09 10.60
C LEU A 12 26.14 -0.55 10.93
N LEU A 13 26.15 -1.69 11.61
CA LEU A 13 24.93 -2.37 12.04
C LEU A 13 24.08 -1.46 12.93
N GLN A 14 24.66 -0.84 13.95
CA GLN A 14 23.95 0.07 14.84
C GLN A 14 23.36 1.27 14.08
N PHE A 15 24.10 1.82 13.11
CA PHE A 15 23.59 2.89 12.27
C PHE A 15 22.39 2.44 11.41
N MET A 16 22.47 1.24 10.81
CA MET A 16 21.39 0.69 10.00
C MET A 16 20.16 0.32 10.85
N GLU A 17 20.34 -0.21 12.06
CA GLU A 17 19.26 -0.46 13.00
C GLU A 17 18.52 0.84 13.38
N GLN A 18 19.27 1.91 13.61
CA GLN A 18 18.68 3.22 13.91
C GLN A 18 17.90 3.80 12.73
N MET A 19 18.36 3.55 11.49
CA MET A 19 17.62 3.99 10.28
C MET A 19 16.25 3.37 10.15
N ILE A 20 16.05 2.13 10.63
CA ILE A 20 14.77 1.39 10.51
C ILE A 20 13.94 1.41 11.80
N GLU A 21 14.42 2.09 12.86
CA GLU A 21 13.79 2.07 14.18
C GLU A 21 12.34 2.60 14.14
N ASP A 22 12.14 3.72 13.45
CA ASP A 22 10.85 4.40 13.34
C ASP A 22 9.96 3.85 12.21
N ASP A 23 10.48 2.98 11.37
CA ASP A 23 9.77 2.50 10.17
C ASP A 23 8.52 1.69 10.51
N VAL A 24 8.51 0.98 11.63
CA VAL A 24 7.31 0.25 12.11
C VAL A 24 6.17 1.22 12.38
N LEU A 25 6.45 2.34 13.05
CA LEU A 25 5.44 3.37 13.34
C LEU A 25 4.98 4.06 12.05
N TYR A 26 5.89 4.30 11.14
CA TYR A 26 5.58 4.90 9.86
C TYR A 26 4.64 4.00 9.01
N LEU A 27 4.92 2.71 8.95
CA LEU A 27 4.07 1.74 8.24
C LEU A 27 2.69 1.61 8.90
N SER A 28 2.61 1.58 10.23
CA SER A 28 1.33 1.59 10.97
C SER A 28 0.51 2.85 10.68
N HIS A 29 1.17 3.98 10.51
CA HIS A 29 0.49 5.22 10.12
C HIS A 29 -0.10 5.11 8.69
N ILE A 30 0.64 4.57 7.73
CA ILE A 30 0.13 4.32 6.37
C ILE A 30 -1.06 3.35 6.40
N GLU A 31 -1.01 2.31 7.24
CA GLU A 31 -2.09 1.35 7.41
C GLU A 31 -3.37 2.05 7.91
N SER A 32 -3.28 2.83 8.99
CA SER A 32 -4.40 3.61 9.52
C SER A 32 -4.98 4.60 8.49
N GLU A 33 -4.14 5.23 7.67
CA GLU A 33 -4.62 6.11 6.61
C GLU A 33 -5.32 5.34 5.49
N THR A 34 -4.88 4.11 5.21
CA THR A 34 -5.53 3.21 4.23
C THR A 34 -6.92 2.80 4.69
N GLU A 35 -7.07 2.44 5.97
CA GLU A 35 -8.37 2.14 6.59
C GLU A 35 -9.34 3.32 6.49
N LYS A 36 -8.89 4.53 6.77
CA LYS A 36 -9.70 5.75 6.61
C LYS A 36 -10.11 6.00 5.16
N MET A 37 -9.23 5.66 4.20
CA MET A 37 -9.59 5.74 2.77
C MET A 37 -10.71 4.75 2.43
N GLU A 38 -10.68 3.54 2.98
CA GLU A 38 -11.71 2.52 2.80
C GLU A 38 -13.06 2.98 3.35
N GLU A 39 -13.10 3.50 4.58
CA GLU A 39 -14.31 4.06 5.18
C GLU A 39 -14.91 5.20 4.33
N ASN A 40 -14.07 6.06 3.78
CA ASN A 40 -14.50 7.18 2.94
C ASN A 40 -15.08 6.74 1.59
N ILE A 41 -14.65 5.61 1.03
CA ILE A 41 -15.26 5.03 -0.19
C ILE A 41 -16.73 4.72 0.08
N GLY A 42 -17.04 4.10 1.23
CA GLY A 42 -18.41 3.77 1.64
C GLY A 42 -19.34 4.97 1.75
N SER A 43 -18.83 6.14 2.16
CA SER A 43 -19.62 7.36 2.38
C SER A 43 -19.84 8.24 1.14
N GLY A 44 -19.30 7.90 -0.01
CA GLY A 44 -19.58 8.64 -1.23
C GLY A 44 -18.38 8.99 -2.11
N GLY A 45 -17.19 8.68 -1.66
CA GLY A 45 -15.93 8.84 -2.40
C GLY A 45 -15.53 10.30 -2.67
N SER A 46 -14.32 10.66 -2.36
CA SER A 46 -13.76 11.96 -2.72
C SER A 46 -13.24 11.94 -4.16
N THR A 47 -13.33 13.06 -4.84
CA THR A 47 -12.79 13.30 -6.20
C THR A 47 -11.28 13.03 -6.26
N ASP A 48 -10.59 13.08 -5.10
CA ASP A 48 -9.15 12.96 -4.99
C ASP A 48 -8.66 11.55 -4.63
N PHE A 49 -9.56 10.54 -4.64
CA PHE A 49 -9.21 9.17 -4.26
C PHE A 49 -8.06 8.58 -5.11
N PHE A 50 -8.16 8.64 -6.43
CA PHE A 50 -7.15 8.06 -7.33
C PHE A 50 -5.77 8.73 -7.23
N PRO A 51 -5.64 10.07 -7.22
CA PRO A 51 -4.35 10.72 -7.01
C PRO A 51 -3.69 10.33 -5.68
N LEU A 52 -4.48 10.28 -4.60
CA LEU A 52 -4.00 9.89 -3.28
C LEU A 52 -3.53 8.44 -3.25
N LEU A 53 -4.33 7.51 -3.79
CA LEU A 53 -4.00 6.10 -3.91
C LEU A 53 -2.70 5.89 -4.71
N THR A 54 -2.56 6.58 -5.84
CA THR A 54 -1.37 6.50 -6.69
C THR A 54 -0.12 6.95 -5.96
N LYS A 55 -0.20 8.09 -5.26
CA LYS A 55 0.90 8.63 -4.46
C LYS A 55 1.33 7.65 -3.35
N ARG A 56 0.36 7.02 -2.67
CA ARG A 56 0.64 6.03 -1.61
C ARG A 56 1.29 4.78 -2.19
N ARG A 57 0.78 4.26 -3.30
CA ARG A 57 1.39 3.10 -3.98
C ARG A 57 2.83 3.37 -4.41
N GLN A 58 3.10 4.55 -4.94
CA GLN A 58 4.47 4.94 -5.31
C GLN A 58 5.38 4.93 -4.09
N LYS A 59 4.94 5.52 -2.97
CA LYS A 59 5.72 5.53 -1.72
C LYS A 59 6.00 4.13 -1.18
N LEU A 60 5.00 3.24 -1.19
CA LEU A 60 5.19 1.85 -0.79
C LEU A 60 6.12 1.09 -1.74
N SER A 61 6.15 1.43 -3.03
CA SER A 61 7.10 0.84 -3.98
C SER A 61 8.54 1.29 -3.70
N GLU A 62 8.74 2.56 -3.36
CA GLU A 62 10.05 3.10 -2.94
C GLU A 62 10.54 2.41 -1.67
N LEU A 63 9.67 2.24 -0.67
CA LEU A 63 10.00 1.52 0.57
C LEU A 63 10.33 0.05 0.33
N ASN A 64 9.59 -0.63 -0.55
CA ASN A 64 9.91 -2.02 -0.90
C ASN A 64 11.31 -2.15 -1.50
N ALA A 65 11.67 -1.26 -2.44
CA ALA A 65 13.01 -1.25 -3.03
C ALA A 65 14.10 -0.91 -1.99
N TYR A 66 13.80 -0.01 -1.06
CA TYR A 66 14.70 0.35 0.04
C TYR A 66 14.98 -0.85 0.94
N TYR A 67 13.93 -1.57 1.40
CA TYR A 67 14.12 -2.76 2.26
C TYR A 67 14.79 -3.92 1.52
N GLU A 68 14.55 -4.08 0.22
CA GLU A 68 15.24 -5.05 -0.61
C GLU A 68 16.76 -4.81 -0.59
N GLN A 69 17.19 -3.55 -0.79
CA GLN A 69 18.60 -3.18 -0.70
C GLN A 69 19.19 -3.41 0.71
N LEU A 70 18.42 -3.13 1.78
CA LEU A 70 18.87 -3.40 3.13
C LEU A 70 19.00 -4.90 3.43
N THR A 71 18.12 -5.73 2.88
CA THR A 71 18.21 -7.18 2.97
C THR A 71 19.46 -7.70 2.28
N ASP A 72 19.73 -7.23 1.05
CA ASP A 72 20.94 -7.60 0.29
C ASP A 72 22.22 -7.24 1.06
N ILE A 73 22.24 -6.07 1.70
CA ILE A 73 23.37 -5.66 2.55
C ILE A 73 23.49 -6.59 3.77
N GLY A 74 22.39 -6.91 4.44
CA GLY A 74 22.36 -7.82 5.57
C GLY A 74 22.91 -9.21 5.21
N GLU A 75 22.46 -9.78 4.11
CA GLU A 75 22.92 -11.07 3.59
C GLU A 75 24.43 -11.03 3.22
N LEU A 76 24.89 -9.94 2.64
CA LEU A 76 26.31 -9.76 2.32
C LEU A 76 27.19 -9.85 3.58
N PHE A 77 26.77 -9.23 4.69
CA PHE A 77 27.50 -9.28 5.95
C PHE A 77 27.33 -10.60 6.72
N GLN A 78 26.25 -11.32 6.51
CA GLN A 78 26.07 -12.69 7.01
C GLN A 78 27.00 -13.68 6.28
N SER A 79 27.26 -13.47 4.99
CA SER A 79 28.14 -14.33 4.23
C SER A 79 29.56 -14.22 4.77
N ARG A 80 30.19 -15.37 5.07
CA ARG A 80 31.54 -15.47 5.61
C ARG A 80 32.62 -14.75 4.77
N ALA A 81 32.30 -14.38 3.54
CA ALA A 81 33.22 -13.72 2.62
C ALA A 81 33.56 -12.28 3.01
N CYS A 82 32.73 -11.60 3.78
CA CYS A 82 32.92 -10.20 4.19
C CYS A 82 33.24 -10.01 5.67
N SER A 83 33.12 -11.06 6.52
CA SER A 83 33.32 -10.93 7.97
C SER A 83 34.65 -11.51 8.42
N PRO A 84 35.63 -10.67 8.78
CA PRO A 84 36.80 -11.13 9.55
C PRO A 84 36.43 -11.48 11.01
N PHE A 85 35.19 -11.21 11.45
CA PHE A 85 34.75 -11.34 12.84
C PHE A 85 33.53 -12.27 12.91
N ALA A 86 33.78 -13.53 13.29
CA ALA A 86 32.74 -14.58 13.36
C ALA A 86 31.60 -14.30 14.38
N ASN A 87 31.78 -13.36 15.30
CA ASN A 87 30.80 -13.04 16.34
C ASN A 87 29.66 -12.11 15.87
N ASP A 88 29.85 -11.38 14.79
CA ASP A 88 28.87 -10.39 14.29
C ASP A 88 27.78 -11.01 13.40
N THR A 89 27.96 -12.25 12.97
CA THR A 89 27.05 -12.93 12.02
C THR A 89 25.62 -13.07 12.56
N GLN A 90 25.49 -13.35 13.87
CA GLN A 90 24.18 -13.52 14.50
C GLN A 90 23.39 -12.21 14.61
N ASP A 91 24.07 -11.10 14.79
CA ASP A 91 23.40 -9.80 14.90
C ASP A 91 22.97 -9.28 13.52
N TRP A 92 23.77 -9.54 12.49
CA TRP A 92 23.36 -9.31 11.10
C TRP A 92 22.17 -10.18 10.67
N ASP A 93 22.10 -11.42 11.15
CA ASP A 93 20.95 -12.30 10.93
C ASP A 93 19.66 -11.70 11.53
N LYS A 94 19.71 -11.22 12.76
CA LYS A 94 18.57 -10.54 13.41
C LYS A 94 18.15 -9.29 12.67
N PHE A 95 19.12 -8.49 12.20
CA PHE A 95 18.85 -7.30 11.39
C PHE A 95 18.14 -7.66 10.10
N THR A 96 18.67 -8.64 9.33
CA THR A 96 18.08 -9.09 8.08
C THR A 96 16.64 -9.56 8.29
N HIS A 97 16.37 -10.39 9.29
CA HIS A 97 15.02 -10.81 9.62
C HIS A 97 14.09 -9.66 10.05
N ARG A 98 14.62 -8.62 10.67
CA ARG A 98 13.82 -7.41 10.97
C ARG A 98 13.44 -6.65 9.71
N VAL A 99 14.38 -6.49 8.78
CA VAL A 99 14.15 -5.83 7.48
C VAL A 99 13.17 -6.63 6.63
N GLU A 100 13.30 -7.96 6.57
CA GLU A 100 12.36 -8.84 5.87
C GLU A 100 10.92 -8.70 6.39
N ARG A 101 10.74 -8.57 7.70
CA ARG A 101 9.41 -8.31 8.29
C ARG A 101 8.84 -6.97 7.84
N LEU A 102 9.65 -5.92 7.79
CA LEU A 102 9.24 -4.61 7.28
C LEU A 102 8.88 -4.69 5.79
N GLN A 103 9.68 -5.38 4.99
CA GLN A 103 9.40 -5.60 3.58
C GLN A 103 8.08 -6.36 3.36
N ASN A 104 7.84 -7.42 4.15
CA ASN A 104 6.60 -8.17 4.08
C ASN A 104 5.38 -7.33 4.49
N HIS A 105 5.53 -6.46 5.47
CA HIS A 105 4.48 -5.50 5.84
C HIS A 105 4.18 -4.52 4.69
N VAL A 106 5.21 -4.01 4.02
CA VAL A 106 5.03 -3.15 2.82
C VAL A 106 4.33 -3.90 1.68
N LYS A 107 4.68 -5.17 1.44
CA LYS A 107 4.00 -6.02 0.44
C LYS A 107 2.52 -6.17 0.76
N LEU A 108 2.17 -6.43 2.02
CA LEU A 108 0.78 -6.51 2.47
C LEU A 108 0.03 -5.19 2.25
N LEU A 109 0.62 -4.06 2.63
CA LEU A 109 0.01 -2.75 2.39
C LEU A 109 -0.20 -2.44 0.91
N ARG A 110 0.70 -2.88 0.03
CA ARG A 110 0.53 -2.76 -1.43
C ARG A 110 -0.65 -3.58 -1.94
N GLU A 111 -0.84 -4.79 -1.42
CA GLU A 111 -1.99 -5.64 -1.75
C GLU A 111 -3.29 -5.00 -1.28
N ASN A 112 -3.34 -4.48 -0.05
CA ASN A 112 -4.48 -3.74 0.47
C ASN A 112 -4.84 -2.53 -0.41
N MET A 113 -3.84 -1.80 -0.92
CA MET A 113 -4.06 -0.70 -1.87
C MET A 113 -4.65 -1.16 -3.20
N LEU A 114 -4.31 -2.36 -3.68
CA LEU A 114 -4.93 -2.92 -4.88
C LEU A 114 -6.39 -3.29 -4.64
N GLN A 115 -6.67 -3.96 -3.52
CA GLN A 115 -8.05 -4.31 -3.13
C GLN A 115 -8.91 -3.06 -2.94
N LEU A 116 -8.36 -2.00 -2.35
CA LEU A 116 -9.04 -0.73 -2.17
C LEU A 116 -9.41 -0.08 -3.52
N ARG A 117 -8.53 -0.17 -4.51
CA ARG A 117 -8.80 0.27 -5.89
C ARG A 117 -9.94 -0.52 -6.52
N GLU A 118 -9.92 -1.83 -6.38
CA GLU A 118 -10.97 -2.72 -6.92
C GLU A 118 -12.31 -2.45 -6.26
N LEU A 119 -12.33 -2.26 -4.94
CA LEU A 119 -13.52 -1.88 -4.20
C LEU A 119 -14.10 -0.56 -4.70
N TYR A 120 -13.27 0.46 -4.89
CA TYR A 120 -13.70 1.75 -5.42
C TYR A 120 -14.30 1.61 -6.83
N GLN A 121 -13.67 0.85 -7.72
CA GLN A 121 -14.17 0.60 -9.08
C GLN A 121 -15.51 -0.12 -9.03
N SER A 122 -15.63 -1.18 -8.24
CA SER A 122 -16.88 -1.93 -8.05
C SER A 122 -18.03 -1.02 -7.58
N MET A 123 -17.75 -0.10 -6.65
CA MET A 123 -18.77 0.85 -6.19
C MET A 123 -19.16 1.87 -7.25
N GLN A 124 -18.22 2.32 -8.09
CA GLN A 124 -18.54 3.20 -9.23
C GLN A 124 -19.40 2.46 -10.26
N ASP A 125 -19.06 1.22 -10.57
CA ASP A 125 -19.84 0.39 -11.49
C ASP A 125 -21.26 0.12 -10.96
N ALA A 126 -21.41 -0.14 -9.68
CA ALA A 126 -22.72 -0.30 -9.04
C ALA A 126 -23.57 0.98 -9.11
N ARG A 127 -22.95 2.16 -8.91
CA ARG A 127 -23.63 3.45 -9.08
C ARG A 127 -24.06 3.67 -10.53
N GLN A 128 -23.17 3.40 -11.49
CA GLN A 128 -23.46 3.53 -12.90
C GLN A 128 -24.60 2.59 -13.32
N ASN A 129 -24.57 1.33 -12.89
CA ASN A 129 -25.63 0.37 -13.15
C ASN A 129 -26.97 0.82 -12.58
N LYS A 130 -27.00 1.41 -11.39
CA LYS A 130 -28.20 1.99 -10.78
C LYS A 130 -28.77 3.13 -11.64
N ILE A 131 -27.92 4.03 -12.12
CA ILE A 131 -28.33 5.15 -13.00
C ILE A 131 -28.91 4.60 -14.32
N MET A 132 -28.22 3.63 -14.93
CA MET A 132 -28.69 2.96 -16.15
C MET A 132 -30.05 2.27 -15.96
N GLY A 133 -30.24 1.61 -14.80
CA GLY A 133 -31.52 1.00 -14.43
C GLY A 133 -32.66 2.03 -14.36
N ILE A 134 -32.42 3.16 -13.69
CA ILE A 134 -33.42 4.27 -13.63
C ILE A 134 -33.72 4.80 -15.02
N LEU A 135 -32.70 5.04 -15.83
CA LEU A 135 -32.87 5.53 -17.22
C LEU A 135 -33.70 4.55 -18.05
N THR A 136 -33.44 3.25 -17.93
CA THR A 136 -34.19 2.20 -18.62
C THR A 136 -35.67 2.22 -18.21
N ILE A 137 -35.98 2.33 -16.93
CA ILE A 137 -37.35 2.41 -16.41
C ILE A 137 -38.05 3.63 -17.01
N VAL A 138 -37.43 4.81 -16.93
CA VAL A 138 -37.97 6.06 -17.46
C VAL A 138 -38.25 5.92 -18.96
N THR A 139 -37.30 5.42 -19.73
CA THR A 139 -37.45 5.23 -21.19
C THR A 139 -38.58 4.26 -21.52
N THR A 140 -38.72 3.16 -20.77
CA THR A 140 -39.77 2.15 -20.98
C THR A 140 -41.17 2.72 -20.75
N PHE A 141 -41.32 3.66 -19.82
CA PHE A 141 -42.62 4.33 -19.61
C PHE A 141 -42.88 5.46 -20.61
N PHE A 142 -41.88 6.26 -20.94
CA PHE A 142 -42.06 7.41 -21.82
C PHE A 142 -42.19 7.04 -23.29
N LEU A 143 -41.56 5.95 -23.74
CA LEU A 143 -41.61 5.56 -25.17
C LEU A 143 -43.03 5.23 -25.64
N PRO A 144 -43.84 4.37 -24.99
CA PRO A 144 -45.23 4.14 -25.40
C PRO A 144 -46.10 5.39 -25.23
N LEU A 145 -45.87 6.20 -24.18
CA LEU A 145 -46.60 7.43 -23.97
C LEU A 145 -46.39 8.43 -25.13
N THR A 146 -45.15 8.58 -25.58
CA THR A 146 -44.79 9.44 -26.72
C THR A 146 -45.39 8.93 -28.01
N LEU A 147 -45.46 7.60 -28.23
CA LEU A 147 -46.11 6.99 -29.40
C LEU A 147 -47.59 7.32 -29.41
N ILE A 148 -48.30 7.17 -28.28
CA ILE A 148 -49.72 7.46 -28.16
C ILE A 148 -49.99 8.95 -28.43
N THR A 149 -49.26 9.84 -27.77
CA THR A 149 -49.45 11.29 -27.98
C THR A 149 -49.09 11.74 -29.38
N GLY A 150 -48.07 11.16 -30.02
CA GLY A 150 -47.73 11.42 -31.42
C GLY A 150 -48.78 10.91 -32.40
N TRP A 151 -49.43 9.79 -32.12
CA TRP A 151 -50.50 9.25 -32.93
C TRP A 151 -51.80 10.10 -32.85
N TYR A 152 -52.16 10.55 -31.63
CA TYR A 152 -53.32 11.39 -31.42
C TYR A 152 -53.10 12.86 -31.75
N GLY A 153 -51.86 13.31 -31.89
CA GLY A 153 -51.49 14.69 -32.25
C GLY A 153 -51.38 14.94 -33.78
N MET A 154 -51.49 13.91 -34.55
CA MET A 154 -51.67 14.03 -36.02
C MET A 154 -53.12 13.96 -36.41
#